data_f5aec5c45bcd9eb0f86c32b132ab6937
#
_entry.id   f5aec5c45bcd9eb0f86c32b132ab6937
#
_cell.length_a   1.000
_cell.length_b   1.000
_cell.length_c   1.000
_cell.angle_alpha   90.00
_cell.angle_beta   90.00
_cell.angle_gamma   90.00
#
_symmetry.space_group_name_H-M   'P 1'
#
loop_
_entity.id
_entity.type
_entity.pdbx_description
1 polymer ?
#
loop_
_entity_poly.entity_id
_entity_poly.type
_entity_poly.pdbx_seq_one_letter_code
_entity_poly.pdbx_strand_id
1 'polypeptide(L)'
;KAQFVKFGFDVSQNIKINLIDSEEKRIQMFQNLIWQKFLDVLNIKHILLMIKHTGLPIVDYPLSRAGVDIGFLTGFIQANITFSESGKISNDTTGHIPNHKFYELQYERFNILLKNGKFIRICLVLDQEASNSLKNLVNDFLTDYETRYRDKLEKIIKMGVLEFDDTIDFIIDTFNIKLLFPMVLTHTILPNNLESINKNYIQKAIVDFSKEILASRQVFFINNLLNKVQKIVNIDASIILYEIYQLLMSKVIIPTNIETAANKIKKFHDLRATRIANNELISPIIANDNAINELKEKANTMSEEEARKLMENFIKKAETAERALAYKEAQKDYEKALYLATGFDFKLDIGRISFMVLELDKKIKNIELNYALDAGEKAEKKRDYINAISNFKQALSIIEFYGNENKIKKMEKRIAGLQKYV
;
A
#
# COMPACT_ATOMS: atom_id res chain seq x y z
N LYS A 1 2.09 -0.84 28.49
CA LYS A 1 2.51 0.60 28.57
C LYS A 1 3.46 1.01 27.43
N ALA A 2 4.46 0.20 27.07
CA ALA A 2 5.44 0.55 26.02
C ALA A 2 4.92 0.51 24.58
N GLN A 3 3.81 -0.19 24.29
CA GLN A 3 3.28 -0.33 22.93
C GLN A 3 2.53 0.91 22.41
N PHE A 4 1.88 1.66 23.32
CA PHE A 4 1.11 2.85 22.93
C PHE A 4 1.98 4.08 22.64
N VAL A 5 3.14 4.19 23.27
CA VAL A 5 4.10 5.29 23.04
C VAL A 5 4.69 5.24 21.63
N LYS A 6 4.78 4.06 21.00
CA LYS A 6 5.32 3.88 19.63
C LYS A 6 4.50 4.51 18.52
N PHE A 7 3.25 4.90 18.77
CA PHE A 7 2.35 5.45 17.76
C PHE A 7 1.87 6.87 18.06
N GLY A 8 2.68 7.67 18.78
CA GLY A 8 2.37 9.09 19.00
C GLY A 8 1.09 9.36 19.82
N PHE A 9 0.71 8.44 20.70
CA PHE A 9 -0.31 8.73 21.71
C PHE A 9 0.33 9.52 22.83
N ASP A 10 -0.15 10.74 23.05
CA ASP A 10 0.25 11.54 24.19
C ASP A 10 -0.04 10.78 25.50
N VAL A 11 0.93 10.81 26.41
CA VAL A 11 0.80 10.21 27.75
C VAL A 11 -0.42 10.76 28.51
N SER A 12 -0.73 12.04 28.32
CA SER A 12 -1.90 12.71 28.92
C SER A 12 -3.22 12.16 28.42
N GLN A 13 -3.33 11.84 27.12
CA GLN A 13 -4.52 11.23 26.51
C GLN A 13 -4.71 9.79 27.01
N ASN A 14 -3.63 9.02 27.12
CA ASN A 14 -3.66 7.66 27.68
C ASN A 14 -4.11 7.65 29.16
N ILE A 15 -3.65 8.60 29.96
CA ILE A 15 -4.08 8.73 31.37
C ILE A 15 -5.57 9.04 31.42
N LYS A 16 -6.07 9.99 30.62
CA LYS A 16 -7.50 10.34 30.57
C LYS A 16 -8.36 9.13 30.18
N ILE A 17 -7.94 8.36 29.20
CA ILE A 17 -8.67 7.18 28.74
C ILE A 17 -8.68 6.08 29.81
N ASN A 18 -7.56 5.86 30.51
CA ASN A 18 -7.47 4.86 31.58
C ASN A 18 -8.29 5.21 32.82
N LEU A 19 -8.67 6.48 33.01
CA LEU A 19 -9.55 6.93 34.12
C LEU A 19 -11.04 6.69 33.84
N ILE A 20 -11.41 6.18 32.64
CA ILE A 20 -12.80 5.88 32.31
C ILE A 20 -13.15 4.48 32.79
N ASP A 21 -14.17 4.38 33.64
CA ASP A 21 -14.58 3.12 34.27
C ASP A 21 -15.24 2.13 33.31
N SER A 22 -15.86 2.62 32.21
CA SER A 22 -16.53 1.77 31.20
C SER A 22 -15.59 1.40 30.06
N GLU A 23 -15.44 0.10 29.82
CA GLU A 23 -14.67 -0.46 28.70
C GLU A 23 -15.20 0.04 27.33
N GLU A 24 -16.51 0.08 27.16
CA GLU A 24 -17.15 0.53 25.92
C GLU A 24 -16.83 1.99 25.62
N LYS A 25 -16.90 2.87 26.63
CA LYS A 25 -16.53 4.29 26.48
C LYS A 25 -15.05 4.46 26.15
N ARG A 26 -14.17 3.62 26.72
CA ARG A 26 -12.74 3.62 26.38
C ARG A 26 -12.51 3.27 24.92
N ILE A 27 -13.14 2.19 24.44
CA ILE A 27 -13.05 1.76 23.03
C ILE A 27 -13.56 2.87 22.13
N GLN A 28 -14.71 3.47 22.42
CA GLN A 28 -15.28 4.56 21.63
C GLN A 28 -14.36 5.78 21.58
N MET A 29 -13.72 6.15 22.69
CA MET A 29 -12.73 7.23 22.69
C MET A 29 -11.50 6.89 21.85
N PHE A 30 -11.00 5.64 21.89
CA PHE A 30 -9.91 5.20 21.02
C PHE A 30 -10.30 5.24 19.54
N GLN A 31 -11.50 4.80 19.21
CA GLN A 31 -12.03 4.87 17.84
C GLN A 31 -12.03 6.31 17.34
N ASN A 32 -12.59 7.24 18.12
CA ASN A 32 -12.63 8.66 17.75
C ASN A 32 -11.22 9.26 17.61
N LEU A 33 -10.31 8.92 18.51
CA LEU A 33 -8.94 9.42 18.48
C LEU A 33 -8.16 8.92 17.26
N ILE A 34 -8.28 7.63 16.94
CA ILE A 34 -7.63 7.04 15.76
C ILE A 34 -8.24 7.63 14.48
N TRP A 35 -9.57 7.80 14.46
CA TRP A 35 -10.26 8.43 13.35
C TRP A 35 -9.78 9.86 13.10
N GLN A 36 -9.70 10.68 14.15
CA GLN A 36 -9.20 12.04 14.03
C GLN A 36 -7.76 12.11 13.52
N LYS A 37 -6.88 11.27 14.04
CA LYS A 37 -5.49 11.17 13.55
C LYS A 37 -5.40 10.77 12.09
N PHE A 38 -6.26 9.88 11.65
CA PHE A 38 -6.32 9.48 10.25
C PHE A 38 -6.81 10.62 9.35
N LEU A 39 -7.82 11.37 9.78
CA LEU A 39 -8.28 12.57 9.07
C LEU A 39 -7.19 13.64 9.02
N ASP A 40 -6.48 13.86 10.13
CA ASP A 40 -5.41 14.84 10.20
C ASP A 40 -4.27 14.50 9.22
N VAL A 41 -3.84 13.24 9.14
CA VAL A 41 -2.79 12.85 8.20
C VAL A 41 -3.25 12.89 6.74
N LEU A 42 -4.51 12.56 6.45
CA LEU A 42 -5.09 12.71 5.11
C LEU A 42 -5.15 14.17 4.66
N ASN A 43 -5.32 15.09 5.61
CA ASN A 43 -5.37 16.51 5.36
C ASN A 43 -4.02 17.11 4.96
N ILE A 44 -2.90 16.49 5.37
CA ILE A 44 -1.55 16.98 5.09
C ILE A 44 -1.14 16.66 3.65
N LYS A 45 -0.84 17.68 2.86
CA LYS A 45 -0.31 17.54 1.48
C LYS A 45 1.20 17.69 1.42
N HIS A 46 1.78 18.48 2.34
CA HIS A 46 3.20 18.78 2.33
C HIS A 46 3.66 19.18 3.72
N ILE A 47 4.85 18.73 4.12
CA ILE A 47 5.51 19.13 5.36
C ILE A 47 6.85 19.79 5.01
N LEU A 48 7.02 21.03 5.43
CA LEU A 48 8.25 21.77 5.27
C LEU A 48 8.78 22.16 6.66
N LEU A 49 9.99 21.73 6.96
CA LEU A 49 10.73 22.12 8.15
C LEU A 49 11.88 23.01 7.76
N MET A 50 12.00 24.19 8.36
CA MET A 50 13.01 25.18 8.01
C MET A 50 13.64 25.81 9.24
N ILE A 51 14.85 26.31 9.07
CA ILE A 51 15.53 27.13 10.10
C ILE A 51 14.78 28.45 10.22
N LYS A 52 14.40 28.83 11.44
CA LYS A 52 13.55 30.01 11.70
C LYS A 52 14.13 31.31 11.17
N HIS A 53 15.41 31.56 11.38
CA HIS A 53 16.06 32.85 11.07
C HIS A 53 16.46 33.00 9.61
N THR A 54 16.86 31.91 8.96
CA THR A 54 17.36 31.92 7.57
C THR A 54 16.31 31.53 6.56
N GLY A 55 15.26 30.83 6.98
CA GLY A 55 14.28 30.23 6.08
C GLY A 55 14.81 29.06 5.25
N LEU A 56 16.05 28.59 5.52
CA LEU A 56 16.64 27.46 4.82
C LEU A 56 15.87 26.16 5.16
N PRO A 57 15.45 25.37 4.17
CA PRO A 57 14.77 24.13 4.43
C PRO A 57 15.70 23.09 5.04
N ILE A 58 15.27 22.43 6.11
CA ILE A 58 15.89 21.26 6.72
C ILE A 58 15.31 20.00 6.07
N VAL A 59 13.97 19.96 5.94
CA VAL A 59 13.23 18.86 5.32
C VAL A 59 12.13 19.43 4.45
N ASP A 60 12.01 18.83 3.30
CA ASP A 60 10.94 19.02 2.34
C ASP A 60 10.33 17.66 2.04
N TYR A 61 9.09 17.45 2.53
CA TYR A 61 8.45 16.16 2.47
C TYR A 61 7.04 16.25 1.84
N PRO A 62 6.94 16.02 0.50
CA PRO A 62 5.65 16.02 -0.19
C PRO A 62 4.90 14.71 0.09
N LEU A 63 3.61 14.82 0.46
CA LEU A 63 2.68 13.70 0.64
C LEU A 63 1.70 13.58 -0.54
N SER A 64 1.61 14.59 -1.39
CA SER A 64 0.80 14.57 -2.60
C SER A 64 1.63 14.86 -3.85
N ARG A 65 1.17 14.35 -5.00
CA ARG A 65 1.80 14.61 -6.31
C ARG A 65 1.53 16.02 -6.87
N ALA A 66 0.63 16.77 -6.27
CA ALA A 66 0.40 18.17 -6.63
C ALA A 66 1.62 18.95 -6.15
N GLY A 67 2.60 19.11 -7.05
CA GLY A 67 3.85 19.81 -6.76
C GLY A 67 3.57 21.26 -6.36
N VAL A 68 3.81 21.59 -5.10
CA VAL A 68 3.97 22.96 -4.69
C VAL A 68 5.44 23.30 -4.92
N ASP A 69 5.72 24.33 -5.71
CA ASP A 69 7.07 24.83 -5.90
C ASP A 69 7.61 25.32 -4.56
N ILE A 70 8.60 24.61 -4.03
CA ILE A 70 9.17 24.85 -2.70
C ILE A 70 9.87 26.19 -2.62
N GLY A 71 10.60 26.57 -3.67
CA GLY A 71 11.25 27.86 -3.73
C GLY A 71 10.25 28.99 -3.65
N PHE A 72 9.15 28.88 -4.39
CA PHE A 72 8.03 29.80 -4.32
C PHE A 72 7.38 29.79 -2.93
N LEU A 73 7.06 28.60 -2.39
CA LEU A 73 6.42 28.44 -1.09
C LEU A 73 7.29 29.03 0.04
N THR A 74 8.58 28.73 0.05
CA THR A 74 9.52 29.21 1.08
C THR A 74 9.66 30.75 1.02
N GLY A 75 9.86 31.30 -0.17
CA GLY A 75 9.93 32.75 -0.38
C GLY A 75 8.63 33.45 -0.01
N PHE A 76 7.50 32.88 -0.39
CA PHE A 76 6.17 33.38 -0.06
C PHE A 76 5.88 33.36 1.45
N ILE A 77 6.22 32.28 2.14
CA ILE A 77 6.09 32.17 3.60
C ILE A 77 6.97 33.22 4.27
N GLN A 78 8.24 33.35 3.85
CA GLN A 78 9.14 34.33 4.44
C GLN A 78 8.64 35.75 4.25
N ALA A 79 8.15 36.11 3.06
CA ALA A 79 7.60 37.43 2.78
C ALA A 79 6.36 37.72 3.65
N ASN A 80 5.43 36.80 3.76
CA ASN A 80 4.21 36.97 4.59
C ASN A 80 4.53 37.13 6.07
N ILE A 81 5.53 36.39 6.58
CA ILE A 81 5.95 36.50 7.98
C ILE A 81 6.59 37.87 8.22
N THR A 82 7.57 38.23 7.37
CA THR A 82 8.25 39.55 7.48
C THR A 82 7.25 40.71 7.41
N PHE A 83 6.25 40.63 6.53
CA PHE A 83 5.19 41.59 6.44
C PHE A 83 4.31 41.63 7.71
N SER A 84 3.93 40.44 8.22
CA SER A 84 3.14 40.33 9.46
C SER A 84 3.90 40.78 10.70
N GLU A 85 5.21 40.64 10.73
CA GLU A 85 6.09 41.08 11.81
C GLU A 85 6.35 42.59 11.73
N SER A 86 6.56 43.13 10.53
CA SER A 86 6.76 44.59 10.34
C SER A 86 5.52 45.41 10.57
N GLY A 87 4.32 44.89 10.32
CA GLY A 87 3.04 45.58 10.62
C GLY A 87 2.74 45.74 12.10
N LYS A 88 3.46 45.10 13.03
CA LYS A 88 3.29 45.20 14.48
C LYS A 88 4.23 46.16 15.18
N ILE A 89 5.13 46.80 14.46
CA ILE A 89 6.13 47.72 15.04
C ILE A 89 5.52 49.04 15.56
N SER A 90 4.24 49.25 15.39
CA SER A 90 3.67 50.57 15.71
C SER A 90 3.13 50.74 17.12
N ASN A 91 2.97 49.72 17.99
CA ASN A 91 2.35 49.98 19.30
C ASN A 91 2.78 49.19 20.54
N ASP A 92 3.85 48.33 20.49
CA ASP A 92 4.31 47.68 21.72
C ASP A 92 5.85 47.61 21.81
N THR A 93 6.37 48.31 22.81
CA THR A 93 7.81 48.46 23.15
C THR A 93 8.43 47.20 23.78
N THR A 94 7.79 46.04 23.74
CA THR A 94 8.34 44.75 24.22
C THR A 94 8.42 43.78 23.07
N GLY A 95 9.60 43.75 22.41
CA GLY A 95 9.89 42.96 21.23
C GLY A 95 9.92 41.41 21.42
N HIS A 96 8.93 40.85 22.11
CA HIS A 96 8.74 39.42 22.21
C HIS A 96 7.45 39.02 21.49
N ILE A 97 7.59 38.56 20.24
CA ILE A 97 6.53 37.82 19.57
C ILE A 97 6.27 36.54 20.38
N PRO A 98 5.04 36.30 20.87
CA PRO A 98 4.78 35.09 21.62
C PRO A 98 4.99 33.86 20.72
N ASN A 99 5.95 33.00 21.09
CA ASN A 99 6.27 31.72 20.40
C ASN A 99 5.07 30.74 20.34
N HIS A 100 3.92 31.13 20.85
CA HIS A 100 2.73 30.28 21.03
C HIS A 100 1.66 30.44 19.96
N LYS A 101 1.82 31.35 19.00
CA LYS A 101 0.77 31.61 18.01
C LYS A 101 0.99 30.79 16.74
N PHE A 102 -0.10 30.16 16.25
CA PHE A 102 -0.18 29.62 14.90
C PHE A 102 -0.45 30.74 13.90
N TYR A 103 0.16 30.62 12.71
CA TYR A 103 -0.22 31.43 11.56
C TYR A 103 -1.00 30.50 10.63
N GLU A 104 -2.25 30.86 10.35
CA GLU A 104 -3.15 30.12 9.47
C GLU A 104 -3.45 31.01 8.27
N LEU A 105 -3.09 30.53 7.08
CA LEU A 105 -3.31 31.22 5.82
C LEU A 105 -4.24 30.36 4.97
N GLN A 106 -5.34 30.94 4.53
CA GLN A 106 -6.35 30.25 3.73
C GLN A 106 -6.26 30.71 2.27
N TYR A 107 -6.20 29.77 1.35
CA TYR A 107 -6.20 29.97 -0.09
C TYR A 107 -7.33 29.16 -0.72
N GLU A 108 -7.68 29.46 -1.96
CA GLU A 108 -8.77 28.77 -2.66
C GLU A 108 -8.59 27.25 -2.76
N ARG A 109 -7.35 26.76 -2.82
CA ARG A 109 -7.05 25.35 -3.09
C ARG A 109 -6.29 24.64 -1.97
N PHE A 110 -5.81 25.34 -0.98
CA PHE A 110 -5.05 24.78 0.13
C PHE A 110 -5.00 25.76 1.31
N ASN A 111 -4.72 25.23 2.47
CA ASN A 111 -4.48 26.00 3.68
C ASN A 111 -3.03 25.81 4.11
N ILE A 112 -2.47 26.80 4.77
CA ILE A 112 -1.13 26.73 5.36
C ILE A 112 -1.27 26.88 6.86
N LEU A 113 -0.76 25.91 7.60
CA LEU A 113 -0.54 25.98 9.03
C LEU A 113 0.95 26.13 9.30
N LEU A 114 1.31 27.24 9.94
CA LEU A 114 2.69 27.54 10.26
C LEU A 114 2.86 27.79 11.75
N LYS A 115 3.94 27.23 12.31
CA LYS A 115 4.30 27.41 13.72
C LYS A 115 5.79 27.68 13.85
N ASN A 116 6.13 28.68 14.65
CA ASN A 116 7.51 28.96 15.05
C ASN A 116 7.85 28.23 16.34
N GLY A 117 8.96 27.48 16.32
CA GLY A 117 9.68 27.03 17.50
C GLY A 117 10.73 28.07 17.95
N LYS A 118 11.66 27.63 18.75
CA LYS A 118 12.81 28.44 19.17
C LYS A 118 13.84 28.59 18.03
N PHE A 119 14.21 27.48 17.40
CA PHE A 119 15.25 27.39 16.37
C PHE A 119 14.69 27.16 14.98
N ILE A 120 13.59 26.41 14.90
CA ILE A 120 13.01 25.94 13.66
C ILE A 120 11.58 26.48 13.47
N ARG A 121 11.09 26.29 12.26
CA ARG A 121 9.73 26.61 11.85
C ARG A 121 9.18 25.42 11.06
N ILE A 122 7.99 24.98 11.42
CA ILE A 122 7.25 24.00 10.63
C ILE A 122 6.15 24.66 9.84
N CYS A 123 5.98 24.24 8.61
CA CYS A 123 4.90 24.63 7.73
C CYS A 123 4.22 23.37 7.18
N LEU A 124 2.93 23.27 7.39
CA LEU A 124 2.08 22.25 6.80
C LEU A 124 1.21 22.86 5.72
N VAL A 125 1.23 22.29 4.52
CA VAL A 125 0.23 22.57 3.49
C VAL A 125 -0.88 21.56 3.66
N LEU A 126 -2.10 22.03 3.80
CA LEU A 126 -3.29 21.25 4.13
C LEU A 126 -4.34 21.38 3.05
N ASP A 127 -5.18 20.38 2.90
CA ASP A 127 -6.35 20.40 2.03
C ASP A 127 -7.49 21.23 2.64
N GLN A 128 -7.67 21.11 3.94
CA GLN A 128 -8.71 21.77 4.74
C GLN A 128 -8.08 22.49 5.94
N GLU A 129 -8.88 23.18 6.71
CA GLU A 129 -8.44 23.81 7.96
C GLU A 129 -7.84 22.79 8.94
N ALA A 130 -6.87 23.26 9.73
CA ALA A 130 -6.22 22.43 10.72
C ALA A 130 -7.14 22.16 11.92
N SER A 131 -7.29 20.89 12.29
CA SER A 131 -7.97 20.50 13.52
C SER A 131 -7.17 20.94 14.76
N ASN A 132 -7.83 21.05 15.91
CA ASN A 132 -7.13 21.26 17.19
C ASN A 132 -6.17 20.11 17.53
N SER A 133 -6.51 18.87 17.13
CA SER A 133 -5.64 17.70 17.27
C SER A 133 -4.34 17.90 16.51
N LEU A 134 -4.41 18.32 15.24
CA LEU A 134 -3.24 18.58 14.41
C LEU A 134 -2.39 19.74 14.95
N LYS A 135 -3.03 20.81 15.44
CA LYS A 135 -2.32 21.94 16.07
C LYS A 135 -1.54 21.51 17.31
N ASN A 136 -2.14 20.69 18.15
CA ASN A 136 -1.46 20.12 19.33
C ASN A 136 -0.29 19.24 18.91
N LEU A 137 -0.49 18.37 17.91
CA LEU A 137 0.57 17.50 17.38
C LEU A 137 1.75 18.31 16.83
N VAL A 138 1.51 19.45 16.17
CA VAL A 138 2.56 20.37 15.69
C VAL A 138 3.33 21.00 16.86
N ASN A 139 2.66 21.35 17.95
CA ASN A 139 3.32 21.87 19.15
C ASN A 139 4.23 20.81 19.79
N ASP A 140 3.72 19.59 19.96
CA ASP A 140 4.46 18.48 20.55
C ASP A 140 5.67 18.12 19.67
N PHE A 141 5.47 18.03 18.34
CA PHE A 141 6.54 17.82 17.37
C PHE A 141 7.67 18.84 17.52
N LEU A 142 7.34 20.16 17.55
CA LEU A 142 8.36 21.20 17.68
C LEU A 142 9.16 21.07 18.97
N THR A 143 8.47 20.81 20.08
CA THR A 143 9.08 20.67 21.40
C THR A 143 10.02 19.46 21.44
N ASP A 144 9.58 18.33 20.93
CA ASP A 144 10.33 17.08 20.92
C ASP A 144 11.52 17.18 19.95
N TYR A 145 11.29 17.75 18.76
CA TYR A 145 12.35 17.93 17.75
C TYR A 145 13.46 18.84 18.25
N GLU A 146 13.11 20.02 18.80
CA GLU A 146 14.10 20.98 19.32
C GLU A 146 14.85 20.44 20.55
N THR A 147 14.18 19.62 21.36
CA THR A 147 14.81 18.93 22.48
C THR A 147 15.80 17.86 21.99
N ARG A 148 15.39 17.04 21.03
CA ARG A 148 16.19 15.94 20.48
C ARG A 148 17.42 16.43 19.74
N TYR A 149 17.29 17.51 18.95
CA TYR A 149 18.36 18.03 18.08
C TYR A 149 19.00 19.32 18.59
N ARG A 150 18.81 19.64 19.84
CA ARG A 150 19.25 20.90 20.45
C ARG A 150 20.70 21.26 20.10
N ASP A 151 21.63 20.35 20.35
CA ASP A 151 23.06 20.60 20.13
C ASP A 151 23.39 20.82 18.64
N LYS A 152 22.70 20.12 17.74
CA LYS A 152 22.86 20.31 16.29
C LYS A 152 22.29 21.68 15.88
N LEU A 153 21.11 22.04 16.36
CA LEU A 153 20.44 23.29 16.05
C LEU A 153 21.21 24.53 16.54
N GLU A 154 21.82 24.44 17.72
CA GLU A 154 22.69 25.51 18.23
C GLU A 154 23.98 25.66 17.42
N LYS A 155 24.50 24.58 16.85
CA LYS A 155 25.68 24.58 15.96
C LYS A 155 25.39 25.16 14.58
N ILE A 156 24.20 24.89 14.01
CA ILE A 156 23.78 25.42 12.70
C ILE A 156 23.85 26.94 12.67
N ILE A 157 23.45 27.60 13.75
CA ILE A 157 23.49 29.06 13.87
C ILE A 157 24.94 29.58 13.76
N LYS A 158 25.95 28.75 14.13
CA LYS A 158 27.34 29.12 14.14
C LYS A 158 28.15 28.65 12.93
N MET A 159 27.82 27.52 12.33
CA MET A 159 28.66 26.81 11.37
C MET A 159 28.04 26.55 9.99
N GLY A 160 26.77 26.82 9.78
CA GLY A 160 26.07 26.46 8.51
C GLY A 160 25.47 25.06 8.50
N VAL A 161 25.25 24.49 7.29
CA VAL A 161 24.45 23.29 7.05
C VAL A 161 24.96 22.06 7.81
N LEU A 162 24.08 21.41 8.55
CA LEU A 162 24.27 20.08 9.14
C LEU A 162 23.20 19.14 8.60
N GLU A 163 23.57 17.91 8.29
CA GLU A 163 22.64 16.85 7.88
C GLU A 163 21.91 16.27 9.10
N PHE A 164 20.60 15.99 8.91
CA PHE A 164 19.72 15.41 9.91
C PHE A 164 19.18 14.08 9.38
N ASP A 165 19.96 13.03 9.50
CA ASP A 165 19.72 11.73 8.84
C ASP A 165 18.40 11.06 9.20
N ASP A 166 17.90 11.25 10.43
CA ASP A 166 16.69 10.59 10.96
C ASP A 166 15.47 11.52 11.07
N THR A 167 15.54 12.74 10.54
CA THR A 167 14.43 13.71 10.63
C THR A 167 13.20 13.24 9.89
N ILE A 168 13.36 12.63 8.72
CA ILE A 168 12.23 12.13 7.93
C ILE A 168 11.52 11.02 8.69
N ASP A 169 12.24 10.08 9.29
CA ASP A 169 11.64 9.01 10.09
C ASP A 169 10.91 9.57 11.31
N PHE A 170 11.47 10.59 11.96
CA PHE A 170 10.82 11.26 13.07
C PHE A 170 9.52 11.95 12.67
N ILE A 171 9.49 12.63 11.50
CA ILE A 171 8.28 13.22 10.92
C ILE A 171 7.25 12.12 10.61
N ILE A 172 7.67 11.05 9.94
CA ILE A 172 6.79 9.93 9.55
C ILE A 172 6.13 9.31 10.79
N ASP A 173 6.88 9.12 11.86
CA ASP A 173 6.37 8.51 13.09
C ASP A 173 5.47 9.47 13.87
N THR A 174 5.86 10.73 14.03
CA THR A 174 5.08 11.72 14.80
C THR A 174 3.74 12.03 14.12
N PHE A 175 3.74 12.30 12.82
CA PHE A 175 2.52 12.62 12.08
C PHE A 175 1.73 11.38 11.63
N ASN A 176 2.13 10.18 12.01
CA ASN A 176 1.49 8.91 11.62
C ASN A 176 1.38 8.71 10.10
N ILE A 177 2.34 9.22 9.33
CA ILE A 177 2.33 9.19 7.87
C ILE A 177 2.32 7.75 7.34
N LYS A 178 2.80 6.79 8.14
CA LYS A 178 2.71 5.35 7.82
C LYS A 178 1.29 4.88 7.50
N LEU A 179 0.25 5.57 8.00
CA LEU A 179 -1.15 5.26 7.66
C LEU A 179 -1.49 5.55 6.19
N LEU A 180 -0.71 6.40 5.51
CA LEU A 180 -0.85 6.68 4.08
C LEU A 180 -0.01 5.76 3.19
N PHE A 181 0.88 4.95 3.79
CA PHE A 181 1.75 4.06 3.03
C PHE A 181 0.96 2.94 2.38
N PRO A 182 1.50 2.38 1.28
CA PRO A 182 1.00 1.12 0.77
C PRO A 182 1.13 0.03 1.82
N MET A 183 0.10 -0.79 1.97
CA MET A 183 0.00 -1.86 2.96
C MET A 183 0.09 -3.22 2.29
N VAL A 184 0.62 -4.19 3.02
CA VAL A 184 0.61 -5.62 2.68
C VAL A 184 0.17 -6.43 3.89
N LEU A 185 -0.27 -7.67 3.65
CA LEU A 185 -0.47 -8.63 4.73
C LEU A 185 0.85 -9.36 5.03
N THR A 186 1.05 -9.71 6.29
CA THR A 186 2.15 -10.60 6.67
C THR A 186 2.01 -11.97 5.98
N HIS A 187 3.13 -12.60 5.62
CA HIS A 187 3.11 -13.91 4.97
C HIS A 187 2.60 -15.02 5.90
N THR A 188 2.83 -14.87 7.19
CA THR A 188 2.42 -15.86 8.20
C THR A 188 1.74 -15.15 9.35
N ILE A 189 0.44 -15.37 9.48
CA ILE A 189 -0.33 -14.86 10.63
C ILE A 189 -0.13 -15.83 11.79
N LEU A 190 0.31 -15.30 12.93
CA LEU A 190 0.49 -16.11 14.14
C LEU A 190 -0.84 -16.75 14.57
N PRO A 191 -0.84 -17.99 15.13
CA PRO A 191 -2.06 -18.71 15.53
C PRO A 191 -2.99 -17.88 16.43
N ASN A 192 -2.44 -17.19 17.43
CA ASN A 192 -3.21 -16.33 18.34
C ASN A 192 -3.91 -15.18 17.60
N ASN A 193 -3.24 -14.56 16.63
CA ASN A 193 -3.83 -13.50 15.81
C ASN A 193 -4.91 -14.07 14.90
N LEU A 194 -4.70 -15.26 14.34
CA LEU A 194 -5.70 -15.93 13.50
C LEU A 194 -6.96 -16.27 14.28
N GLU A 195 -6.82 -16.73 15.51
CA GLU A 195 -7.96 -17.01 16.41
C GLU A 195 -8.75 -15.72 16.71
N SER A 196 -8.05 -14.63 17.04
CA SER A 196 -8.65 -13.31 17.27
C SER A 196 -9.41 -12.81 16.04
N ILE A 197 -8.79 -12.89 14.85
CA ILE A 197 -9.41 -12.49 13.58
C ILE A 197 -10.68 -13.30 13.31
N ASN A 198 -10.65 -14.61 13.55
CA ASN A 198 -11.81 -15.47 13.31
C ASN A 198 -12.99 -15.20 14.29
N LYS A 199 -12.70 -14.71 15.49
CA LYS A 199 -13.72 -14.29 16.47
C LYS A 199 -14.33 -12.92 16.16
N ASN A 200 -13.58 -12.04 15.47
CA ASN A 200 -14.03 -10.70 15.12
C ASN A 200 -14.37 -10.63 13.62
N TYR A 201 -15.68 -10.60 13.32
CA TYR A 201 -16.16 -10.60 11.93
C TYR A 201 -15.69 -9.39 11.11
N ILE A 202 -15.45 -8.23 11.75
CA ILE A 202 -14.93 -7.03 11.07
C ILE A 202 -13.46 -7.26 10.68
N GLN A 203 -12.61 -7.75 11.60
CA GLN A 203 -11.22 -8.08 11.30
C GLN A 203 -11.13 -9.15 10.22
N LYS A 204 -11.99 -10.16 10.26
CA LYS A 204 -12.08 -11.19 9.22
C LYS A 204 -12.40 -10.58 7.85
N ALA A 205 -13.43 -9.74 7.78
CA ALA A 205 -13.78 -9.04 6.54
C ALA A 205 -12.60 -8.18 6.02
N ILE A 206 -11.94 -7.42 6.90
CA ILE A 206 -10.77 -6.60 6.55
C ILE A 206 -9.66 -7.46 5.93
N VAL A 207 -9.32 -8.60 6.56
CA VAL A 207 -8.27 -9.50 6.07
C VAL A 207 -8.67 -10.14 4.74
N ASP A 208 -9.90 -10.58 4.58
CA ASP A 208 -10.38 -11.21 3.35
C ASP A 208 -10.40 -10.22 2.17
N PHE A 209 -10.88 -8.99 2.38
CA PHE A 209 -10.80 -7.93 1.36
C PHE A 209 -9.36 -7.48 1.07
N SER A 210 -8.50 -7.46 2.08
CA SER A 210 -7.07 -7.20 1.85
C SER A 210 -6.45 -8.24 0.94
N LYS A 211 -6.74 -9.55 1.14
CA LYS A 211 -6.27 -10.63 0.26
C LYS A 211 -6.79 -10.46 -1.16
N GLU A 212 -8.07 -10.12 -1.32
CA GLU A 212 -8.66 -9.89 -2.63
C GLU A 212 -7.99 -8.73 -3.38
N ILE A 213 -7.73 -7.60 -2.69
CA ILE A 213 -7.02 -6.47 -3.29
C ILE A 213 -5.57 -6.86 -3.63
N LEU A 214 -4.88 -7.56 -2.74
CA LEU A 214 -3.50 -8.00 -2.95
C LEU A 214 -3.36 -8.97 -4.13
N ALA A 215 -4.37 -9.80 -4.39
CA ALA A 215 -4.38 -10.68 -5.56
C ALA A 215 -4.33 -9.90 -6.89
N SER A 216 -4.86 -8.68 -6.93
CA SER A 216 -4.92 -7.86 -8.14
C SER A 216 -3.90 -6.71 -8.19
N ARG A 217 -3.49 -6.17 -7.04
CA ARG A 217 -2.73 -4.90 -6.96
C ARG A 217 -1.39 -4.98 -6.24
N GLN A 218 -1.07 -6.09 -5.59
CA GLN A 218 0.16 -6.31 -4.80
C GLN A 218 0.30 -5.46 -3.53
N VAL A 219 -0.43 -4.36 -3.42
CA VAL A 219 -0.52 -3.49 -2.25
C VAL A 219 -1.92 -2.92 -2.14
N PHE A 220 -2.31 -2.50 -0.94
CA PHE A 220 -3.54 -1.73 -0.73
C PHE A 220 -3.27 -0.49 0.13
N PHE A 221 -4.17 0.47 0.09
CA PHE A 221 -4.16 1.65 0.94
C PHE A 221 -5.32 1.58 1.92
N ILE A 222 -5.09 2.05 3.15
CA ILE A 222 -6.11 2.01 4.22
C ILE A 222 -7.42 2.66 3.77
N ASN A 223 -7.36 3.83 3.12
CA ASN A 223 -8.55 4.53 2.65
C ASN A 223 -9.38 3.70 1.65
N ASN A 224 -8.72 3.02 0.71
CA ASN A 224 -9.40 2.17 -0.27
C ASN A 224 -10.02 0.93 0.38
N LEU A 225 -9.29 0.31 1.32
CA LEU A 225 -9.76 -0.84 2.07
C LEU A 225 -10.97 -0.47 2.95
N LEU A 226 -10.88 0.64 3.67
CA LEU A 226 -11.94 1.17 4.53
C LEU A 226 -13.23 1.40 3.74
N ASN A 227 -13.15 2.11 2.61
CA ASN A 227 -14.29 2.38 1.74
C ASN A 227 -14.92 1.09 1.19
N LYS A 228 -14.11 0.06 0.88
CA LYS A 228 -14.60 -1.22 0.39
C LYS A 228 -15.32 -2.01 1.50
N VAL A 229 -14.71 -2.10 2.68
CA VAL A 229 -15.28 -2.81 3.84
C VAL A 229 -16.58 -2.13 4.27
N GLN A 230 -16.61 -0.78 4.38
CA GLN A 230 -17.77 -0.02 4.79
C GLN A 230 -18.99 -0.28 3.91
N LYS A 231 -18.80 -0.33 2.58
CA LYS A 231 -19.90 -0.59 1.63
C LYS A 231 -20.55 -1.95 1.81
N ILE A 232 -19.84 -2.94 2.36
CA ILE A 232 -20.32 -4.32 2.45
C ILE A 232 -20.82 -4.64 3.86
N VAL A 233 -20.09 -4.19 4.88
CA VAL A 233 -20.42 -4.51 6.28
C VAL A 233 -21.41 -3.50 6.87
N ASN A 234 -21.61 -2.33 6.23
CA ASN A 234 -22.51 -1.26 6.65
C ASN A 234 -22.29 -0.81 8.12
N ILE A 235 -21.03 -0.65 8.51
CA ILE A 235 -20.60 -0.21 9.85
C ILE A 235 -19.91 1.14 9.74
N ASP A 236 -19.88 1.89 10.84
CA ASP A 236 -19.20 3.17 10.91
C ASP A 236 -17.70 3.03 10.56
N ALA A 237 -17.21 3.98 9.75
CA ALA A 237 -15.84 4.00 9.27
C ALA A 237 -14.81 4.08 10.41
N SER A 238 -15.15 4.75 11.52
CA SER A 238 -14.27 4.85 12.70
C SER A 238 -14.05 3.52 13.40
N ILE A 239 -15.08 2.65 13.42
CA ILE A 239 -14.99 1.30 13.97
C ILE A 239 -14.12 0.42 13.07
N ILE A 240 -14.33 0.48 11.75
CA ILE A 240 -13.53 -0.29 10.78
C ILE A 240 -12.06 0.15 10.86
N LEU A 241 -11.80 1.47 10.92
CA LEU A 241 -10.45 1.99 11.04
C LEU A 241 -9.77 1.56 12.35
N TYR A 242 -10.51 1.51 13.44
CA TYR A 242 -10.01 1.00 14.71
C TYR A 242 -9.56 -0.47 14.59
N GLU A 243 -10.35 -1.31 13.92
CA GLU A 243 -10.00 -2.71 13.69
C GLU A 243 -8.79 -2.86 12.73
N ILE A 244 -8.70 -2.02 11.69
CA ILE A 244 -7.50 -1.95 10.85
C ILE A 244 -6.28 -1.57 11.69
N TYR A 245 -6.43 -0.61 12.61
CA TYR A 245 -5.36 -0.20 13.51
C TYR A 245 -4.93 -1.33 14.45
N GLN A 246 -5.86 -2.13 14.99
CA GLN A 246 -5.53 -3.31 15.78
C GLN A 246 -4.74 -4.35 14.96
N LEU A 247 -5.10 -4.54 13.70
CA LEU A 247 -4.36 -5.42 12.78
C LEU A 247 -2.96 -4.90 12.43
N LEU A 248 -2.77 -3.57 12.38
CA LEU A 248 -1.45 -2.94 12.26
C LEU A 248 -0.61 -3.18 13.53
N MET A 249 -1.20 -3.00 14.71
CA MET A 249 -0.52 -3.22 15.99
C MET A 249 -0.08 -4.67 16.18
N SER A 250 -0.91 -5.63 15.77
CA SER A 250 -0.60 -7.07 15.79
C SER A 250 0.30 -7.52 14.63
N LYS A 251 0.73 -6.59 13.76
CA LYS A 251 1.58 -6.85 12.58
C LYS A 251 0.97 -7.83 11.57
N VAL A 252 -0.34 -7.95 11.55
CA VAL A 252 -1.07 -8.67 10.50
C VAL A 252 -1.08 -7.85 9.21
N ILE A 253 -1.32 -6.55 9.33
CA ILE A 253 -1.14 -5.55 8.26
C ILE A 253 0.19 -4.84 8.51
N ILE A 254 1.00 -4.67 7.46
CA ILE A 254 2.33 -4.08 7.55
C ILE A 254 2.45 -2.96 6.51
N PRO A 255 2.86 -1.74 6.91
CA PRO A 255 3.20 -0.70 5.95
C PRO A 255 4.46 -1.10 5.18
N THR A 256 4.47 -0.92 3.87
CA THR A 256 5.62 -1.16 3.01
C THR A 256 6.21 0.17 2.51
N ASN A 257 7.51 0.19 2.25
CA ASN A 257 8.15 1.38 1.71
C ASN A 257 7.59 1.69 0.30
N ILE A 258 7.39 2.98 0.02
CA ILE A 258 6.83 3.47 -1.25
C ILE A 258 7.68 3.00 -2.45
N GLU A 259 9.00 3.02 -2.34
CA GLU A 259 9.91 2.53 -3.38
C GLU A 259 9.74 1.02 -3.61
N THR A 260 9.69 0.24 -2.53
CA THR A 260 9.45 -1.21 -2.59
C THR A 260 8.09 -1.52 -3.20
N ALA A 261 7.06 -0.74 -2.86
CA ALA A 261 5.73 -0.87 -3.43
C ALA A 261 5.72 -0.51 -4.93
N ALA A 262 6.36 0.61 -5.30
CA ALA A 262 6.49 1.03 -6.71
C ALA A 262 7.22 -0.02 -7.55
N ASN A 263 8.30 -0.59 -7.03
CA ASN A 263 9.04 -1.66 -7.70
C ASN A 263 8.22 -2.95 -7.83
N LYS A 264 7.45 -3.33 -6.80
CA LYS A 264 6.52 -4.47 -6.88
C LYS A 264 5.42 -4.24 -7.91
N ILE A 265 4.82 -3.05 -7.92
CA ILE A 265 3.78 -2.66 -8.87
C ILE A 265 4.36 -2.62 -10.28
N LYS A 266 5.55 -2.04 -10.49
CA LYS A 266 6.23 -2.01 -11.79
C LYS A 266 6.52 -3.42 -12.28
N LYS A 267 7.14 -4.28 -11.46
CA LYS A 267 7.37 -5.70 -11.81
C LYS A 267 6.06 -6.43 -12.17
N PHE A 268 4.98 -6.16 -11.44
CA PHE A 268 3.67 -6.74 -11.74
C PHE A 268 3.11 -6.24 -13.08
N HIS A 269 3.25 -4.95 -13.39
CA HIS A 269 2.83 -4.39 -14.68
C HIS A 269 3.70 -4.89 -15.83
N ASP A 270 5.02 -4.98 -15.63
CA ASP A 270 5.95 -5.52 -16.63
C ASP A 270 5.66 -7.01 -16.90
N LEU A 271 5.41 -7.80 -15.85
CA LEU A 271 4.99 -9.20 -15.99
C LEU A 271 3.63 -9.33 -16.68
N ARG A 272 2.69 -8.43 -16.39
CA ARG A 272 1.38 -8.40 -17.04
C ARG A 272 1.50 -7.97 -18.51
N ALA A 273 2.33 -6.97 -18.82
CA ALA A 273 2.60 -6.55 -20.19
C ALA A 273 3.30 -7.66 -20.98
N THR A 274 4.28 -8.34 -20.39
CA THR A 274 4.96 -9.51 -20.98
C THR A 274 3.98 -10.66 -21.19
N ARG A 275 3.04 -10.88 -20.26
CA ARG A 275 1.96 -11.87 -20.41
C ARG A 275 1.01 -11.53 -21.55
N ILE A 276 0.60 -10.27 -21.68
CA ILE A 276 -0.25 -9.81 -22.76
C ILE A 276 0.50 -9.96 -24.09
N ALA A 277 1.77 -9.55 -24.16
CA ALA A 277 2.60 -9.73 -25.34
C ALA A 277 2.85 -11.22 -25.68
N ASN A 278 3.10 -12.06 -24.66
CA ASN A 278 3.25 -13.52 -24.85
C ASN A 278 1.92 -14.20 -25.16
N ASN A 279 0.80 -13.72 -24.64
CA ASN A 279 -0.52 -14.20 -25.02
C ASN A 279 -0.89 -13.75 -26.44
N GLU A 280 -0.45 -12.57 -26.87
CA GLU A 280 -0.58 -12.15 -28.28
C GLU A 280 0.31 -13.01 -29.21
N LEU A 281 1.48 -13.46 -28.74
CA LEU A 281 2.33 -14.40 -29.47
C LEU A 281 1.83 -15.85 -29.39
N ILE A 282 1.09 -16.25 -28.35
CA ILE A 282 0.43 -17.56 -28.19
C ILE A 282 -1.02 -17.52 -28.73
N SER A 283 -1.56 -16.34 -28.91
CA SER A 283 -2.93 -16.06 -29.35
C SER A 283 -3.33 -16.53 -30.76
N PRO A 284 -2.42 -16.91 -31.68
CA PRO A 284 -2.88 -17.57 -32.91
C PRO A 284 -3.59 -18.92 -32.65
N ILE A 285 -3.35 -19.55 -31.49
CA ILE A 285 -4.00 -20.82 -31.14
C ILE A 285 -5.36 -20.59 -30.49
N ILE A 286 -5.53 -19.51 -29.72
CA ILE A 286 -6.80 -19.15 -29.05
C ILE A 286 -7.71 -18.33 -29.98
N ALA A 287 -7.16 -17.49 -30.85
CA ALA A 287 -7.92 -16.71 -31.82
C ALA A 287 -8.60 -17.56 -32.90
N ASN A 288 -8.16 -18.83 -33.07
CA ASN A 288 -8.76 -19.80 -33.99
C ASN A 288 -9.67 -20.83 -33.25
N ASP A 289 -9.99 -20.64 -31.99
CA ASP A 289 -10.95 -21.51 -31.32
C ASP A 289 -12.37 -21.09 -31.71
N ASN A 290 -12.90 -21.73 -32.76
CA ASN A 290 -14.26 -21.52 -33.28
C ASN A 290 -15.34 -21.51 -32.16
N ALA A 291 -15.07 -22.22 -31.08
CA ALA A 291 -15.95 -22.29 -29.91
C ALA A 291 -16.06 -20.96 -29.16
N ILE A 292 -15.01 -20.13 -29.11
CA ILE A 292 -15.05 -18.81 -28.47
C ILE A 292 -15.74 -17.80 -29.39
N ASN A 293 -15.53 -17.89 -30.69
CA ASN A 293 -16.19 -17.02 -31.65
C ASN A 293 -17.71 -17.32 -31.72
N GLU A 294 -18.11 -18.59 -31.69
CA GLU A 294 -19.52 -18.97 -31.56
C GLU A 294 -20.14 -18.48 -30.25
N LEU A 295 -19.36 -18.49 -29.15
CA LEU A 295 -19.82 -17.97 -27.86
C LEU A 295 -20.02 -16.45 -27.90
N LYS A 296 -19.14 -15.72 -28.61
CA LYS A 296 -19.24 -14.26 -28.79
C LYS A 296 -20.51 -13.89 -29.55
N GLU A 297 -20.81 -14.60 -30.63
CA GLU A 297 -22.02 -14.37 -31.42
C GLU A 297 -23.29 -14.67 -30.61
N LYS A 298 -23.30 -15.78 -29.87
CA LYS A 298 -24.41 -16.14 -28.97
C LYS A 298 -24.60 -15.16 -27.84
N ALA A 299 -23.53 -14.65 -27.23
CA ALA A 299 -23.59 -13.70 -26.12
C ALA A 299 -24.30 -12.39 -26.51
N ASN A 300 -24.18 -11.95 -27.77
CA ASN A 300 -24.83 -10.73 -28.26
C ASN A 300 -26.37 -10.83 -28.34
N THR A 301 -26.92 -12.04 -28.38
CA THR A 301 -28.36 -12.29 -28.51
C THR A 301 -29.01 -12.94 -27.27
N MET A 302 -28.18 -13.22 -26.25
CA MET A 302 -28.54 -13.97 -25.06
C MET A 302 -29.10 -13.06 -23.96
N SER A 303 -30.12 -13.50 -23.26
CA SER A 303 -30.60 -12.82 -22.05
C SER A 303 -29.63 -13.04 -20.87
N GLU A 304 -29.68 -12.15 -19.87
CA GLU A 304 -28.85 -12.24 -18.66
C GLU A 304 -29.06 -13.58 -17.91
N GLU A 305 -30.31 -14.08 -17.89
CA GLU A 305 -30.63 -15.35 -17.23
C GLU A 305 -30.06 -16.56 -17.98
N GLU A 306 -30.11 -16.55 -19.32
CA GLU A 306 -29.46 -17.57 -20.16
C GLU A 306 -27.95 -17.54 -20.04
N ALA A 307 -27.35 -16.35 -20.03
CA ALA A 307 -25.93 -16.18 -19.83
C ALA A 307 -25.48 -16.75 -18.47
N ARG A 308 -26.25 -16.51 -17.41
CA ARG A 308 -25.95 -17.04 -16.07
C ARG A 308 -26.03 -18.57 -16.03
N LYS A 309 -27.05 -19.17 -16.62
CA LYS A 309 -27.20 -20.64 -16.72
C LYS A 309 -26.03 -21.27 -17.51
N LEU A 310 -25.64 -20.63 -18.61
CA LEU A 310 -24.56 -21.11 -19.45
C LEU A 310 -23.18 -20.98 -18.74
N MET A 311 -22.96 -19.87 -18.06
CA MET A 311 -21.77 -19.63 -17.24
C MET A 311 -21.62 -20.69 -16.14
N GLU A 312 -22.70 -20.98 -15.39
CA GLU A 312 -22.69 -22.04 -14.37
C GLU A 312 -22.40 -23.42 -14.96
N ASN A 313 -22.90 -23.68 -16.17
CA ASN A 313 -22.63 -24.93 -16.86
C ASN A 313 -21.14 -25.08 -17.22
N PHE A 314 -20.49 -24.01 -17.69
CA PHE A 314 -19.06 -24.01 -17.93
C PHE A 314 -18.27 -24.19 -16.63
N ILE A 315 -18.66 -23.55 -15.54
CA ILE A 315 -18.04 -23.75 -14.22
C ILE A 315 -18.11 -25.23 -13.80
N LYS A 316 -19.28 -25.87 -13.91
CA LYS A 316 -19.46 -27.30 -13.56
C LYS A 316 -18.60 -28.22 -14.45
N LYS A 317 -18.49 -27.92 -15.75
CA LYS A 317 -17.60 -28.67 -16.66
C LYS A 317 -16.14 -28.51 -16.25
N ALA A 318 -15.72 -27.27 -15.96
CA ALA A 318 -14.37 -26.98 -15.52
C ALA A 318 -14.01 -27.71 -14.21
N GLU A 319 -14.91 -27.69 -13.22
CA GLU A 319 -14.73 -28.42 -11.96
C GLU A 319 -14.62 -29.95 -12.20
N THR A 320 -15.40 -30.48 -13.15
CA THR A 320 -15.34 -31.91 -13.50
C THR A 320 -14.01 -32.26 -14.17
N ALA A 321 -13.55 -31.43 -15.11
CA ALA A 321 -12.26 -31.58 -15.77
C ALA A 321 -11.09 -31.45 -14.77
N GLU A 322 -11.19 -30.53 -13.79
CA GLU A 322 -10.20 -30.38 -12.74
C GLU A 322 -10.08 -31.62 -11.85
N ARG A 323 -11.22 -32.24 -11.48
CA ARG A 323 -11.24 -33.51 -10.74
C ARG A 323 -10.63 -34.66 -11.54
N ALA A 324 -10.77 -34.61 -12.86
CA ALA A 324 -10.17 -35.55 -13.77
C ALA A 324 -8.68 -35.23 -14.09
N LEU A 325 -8.09 -34.24 -13.43
CA LEU A 325 -6.71 -33.75 -13.67
C LEU A 325 -6.48 -33.21 -15.08
N ALA A 326 -7.53 -32.97 -15.86
CA ALA A 326 -7.50 -32.35 -17.18
C ALA A 326 -7.45 -30.82 -17.08
N TYR A 327 -6.38 -30.30 -16.48
CA TYR A 327 -6.28 -28.89 -16.09
C TYR A 327 -6.36 -27.89 -17.24
N LYS A 328 -5.82 -28.26 -18.43
CA LYS A 328 -5.91 -27.38 -19.62
C LYS A 328 -7.34 -27.28 -20.17
N GLU A 329 -8.13 -28.33 -20.05
CA GLU A 329 -9.55 -28.33 -20.42
C GLU A 329 -10.37 -27.52 -19.41
N ALA A 330 -10.11 -27.73 -18.12
CA ALA A 330 -10.72 -26.95 -17.05
C ALA A 330 -10.45 -25.46 -17.22
N GLN A 331 -9.23 -25.06 -17.56
CA GLN A 331 -8.85 -23.67 -17.81
C GLN A 331 -9.68 -23.04 -18.93
N LYS A 332 -9.84 -23.75 -20.06
CA LYS A 332 -10.65 -23.27 -21.19
C LYS A 332 -12.11 -23.05 -20.81
N ASP A 333 -12.69 -23.94 -20.02
CA ASP A 333 -14.08 -23.79 -19.61
C ASP A 333 -14.26 -22.67 -18.56
N TYR A 334 -13.30 -22.48 -17.65
CA TYR A 334 -13.32 -21.30 -16.76
C TYR A 334 -13.13 -20.00 -17.53
N GLU A 335 -12.30 -19.95 -18.58
CA GLU A 335 -12.13 -18.78 -19.44
C GLU A 335 -13.43 -18.41 -20.18
N LYS A 336 -14.19 -19.41 -20.67
CA LYS A 336 -15.50 -19.20 -21.27
C LYS A 336 -16.51 -18.65 -20.23
N ALA A 337 -16.50 -19.21 -19.01
CA ALA A 337 -17.33 -18.70 -17.92
C ALA A 337 -16.97 -17.28 -17.56
N LEU A 338 -15.67 -16.94 -17.50
CA LEU A 338 -15.17 -15.59 -17.23
C LEU A 338 -15.57 -14.60 -18.33
N TYR A 339 -15.54 -15.03 -19.59
CA TYR A 339 -15.99 -14.22 -20.71
C TYR A 339 -17.45 -13.81 -20.57
N LEU A 340 -18.34 -14.76 -20.24
CA LEU A 340 -19.77 -14.46 -19.99
C LEU A 340 -19.95 -13.57 -18.77
N ALA A 341 -19.29 -13.88 -17.66
CA ALA A 341 -19.36 -13.06 -16.46
C ALA A 341 -18.94 -11.61 -16.71
N THR A 342 -17.90 -11.39 -17.52
CA THR A 342 -17.41 -10.05 -17.88
C THR A 342 -18.37 -9.34 -18.83
N GLY A 343 -18.90 -10.04 -19.84
CA GLY A 343 -19.82 -9.48 -20.83
C GLY A 343 -21.15 -8.99 -20.23
N PHE A 344 -21.63 -9.67 -19.21
CA PHE A 344 -22.88 -9.35 -18.51
C PHE A 344 -22.70 -8.66 -17.14
N ASP A 345 -21.46 -8.21 -16.81
CA ASP A 345 -21.09 -7.50 -15.55
C ASP A 345 -21.49 -8.24 -14.26
N PHE A 346 -21.35 -9.58 -14.23
CA PHE A 346 -21.57 -10.39 -13.02
C PHE A 346 -20.40 -10.24 -12.04
N LYS A 347 -20.35 -9.13 -11.32
CA LYS A 347 -19.20 -8.69 -10.49
C LYS A 347 -18.70 -9.72 -9.49
N LEU A 348 -19.62 -10.45 -8.84
CA LEU A 348 -19.26 -11.49 -7.86
C LEU A 348 -18.62 -12.71 -8.55
N ASP A 349 -19.17 -13.11 -9.69
CA ASP A 349 -18.71 -14.28 -10.43
C ASP A 349 -17.38 -13.99 -11.13
N ILE A 350 -17.16 -12.78 -11.64
CA ILE A 350 -15.86 -12.36 -12.20
C ILE A 350 -14.74 -12.59 -11.18
N GLY A 351 -14.92 -12.14 -9.94
CA GLY A 351 -13.92 -12.33 -8.88
C GLY A 351 -13.65 -13.80 -8.57
N ARG A 352 -14.73 -14.59 -8.42
CA ARG A 352 -14.66 -16.02 -8.14
C ARG A 352 -13.99 -16.81 -9.25
N ILE A 353 -14.42 -16.62 -10.50
CA ILE A 353 -13.89 -17.36 -11.65
C ILE A 353 -12.44 -16.96 -11.93
N SER A 354 -12.10 -15.68 -11.85
CA SER A 354 -10.72 -15.21 -11.98
C SER A 354 -9.78 -15.85 -10.98
N PHE A 355 -10.24 -16.05 -9.74
CA PHE A 355 -9.47 -16.76 -8.73
C PHE A 355 -9.25 -18.23 -9.11
N MET A 356 -10.30 -18.92 -9.60
CA MET A 356 -10.19 -20.31 -10.05
C MET A 356 -9.22 -20.47 -11.21
N VAL A 357 -9.25 -19.58 -12.20
CA VAL A 357 -8.30 -19.53 -13.32
C VAL A 357 -6.87 -19.37 -12.83
N LEU A 358 -6.63 -18.45 -11.86
CA LEU A 358 -5.30 -18.20 -11.29
C LEU A 358 -4.76 -19.43 -10.52
N GLU A 359 -5.59 -20.09 -9.73
CA GLU A 359 -5.18 -21.27 -8.99
C GLU A 359 -4.87 -22.45 -9.94
N LEU A 360 -5.65 -22.56 -11.01
CA LEU A 360 -5.43 -23.57 -12.04
C LEU A 360 -4.13 -23.31 -12.83
N ASP A 361 -3.87 -22.04 -13.19
CA ASP A 361 -2.61 -21.65 -13.85
C ASP A 361 -1.39 -22.00 -12.98
N LYS A 362 -1.46 -21.79 -11.67
CA LYS A 362 -0.42 -22.23 -10.73
C LYS A 362 -0.21 -23.74 -10.76
N LYS A 363 -1.29 -24.53 -10.78
CA LYS A 363 -1.20 -26.00 -10.85
C LYS A 363 -0.55 -26.44 -12.16
N ILE A 364 -0.98 -25.87 -13.29
CA ILE A 364 -0.41 -26.16 -14.61
C ILE A 364 1.09 -25.81 -14.63
N LYS A 365 1.45 -24.61 -14.17
CA LYS A 365 2.84 -24.16 -14.12
C LYS A 365 3.73 -25.04 -13.23
N ASN A 366 3.20 -25.50 -12.09
CA ASN A 366 3.94 -26.45 -11.24
C ASN A 366 4.19 -27.79 -11.93
N ILE A 367 3.22 -28.29 -12.69
CA ILE A 367 3.38 -29.53 -13.47
C ILE A 367 4.42 -29.31 -14.57
N GLU A 368 4.33 -28.22 -15.32
CA GLU A 368 5.29 -27.87 -16.37
C GLU A 368 6.72 -27.72 -15.80
N LEU A 369 6.85 -27.07 -14.62
CA LEU A 369 8.12 -26.94 -13.92
C LEU A 369 8.72 -28.32 -13.58
N ASN A 370 7.93 -29.20 -12.96
CA ASN A 370 8.39 -30.49 -12.58
C ASN A 370 8.79 -31.34 -13.82
N TYR A 371 8.00 -31.26 -14.88
CA TYR A 371 8.32 -31.93 -16.13
C TYR A 371 9.64 -31.43 -16.76
N ALA A 372 9.82 -30.08 -16.79
CA ALA A 372 11.05 -29.50 -17.32
C ALA A 372 12.29 -29.87 -16.49
N LEU A 373 12.13 -29.88 -15.14
CA LEU A 373 13.21 -30.33 -14.24
C LEU A 373 13.59 -31.80 -14.47
N ASP A 374 12.59 -32.68 -14.51
CA ASP A 374 12.79 -34.11 -14.73
C ASP A 374 13.40 -34.40 -16.12
N ALA A 375 12.93 -33.70 -17.16
CA ALA A 375 13.47 -33.86 -18.51
C ALA A 375 14.92 -33.34 -18.58
N GLY A 376 15.22 -32.22 -17.93
CA GLY A 376 16.57 -31.68 -17.83
C GLY A 376 17.52 -32.63 -17.11
N GLU A 377 17.11 -33.24 -15.99
CA GLU A 377 17.90 -34.19 -15.24
C GLU A 377 18.16 -35.52 -16.00
N LYS A 378 17.14 -35.99 -16.73
CA LYS A 378 17.28 -37.16 -17.58
C LYS A 378 18.26 -36.92 -18.74
N ALA A 379 18.22 -35.76 -19.36
CA ALA A 379 19.15 -35.36 -20.42
C ALA A 379 20.58 -35.20 -19.87
N GLU A 380 20.76 -34.57 -18.71
CA GLU A 380 22.07 -34.42 -18.05
C GLU A 380 22.71 -35.77 -17.72
N LYS A 381 21.93 -36.73 -17.18
CA LYS A 381 22.39 -38.11 -16.92
C LYS A 381 22.83 -38.82 -18.19
N LYS A 382 22.21 -38.53 -19.33
CA LYS A 382 22.58 -39.07 -20.64
C LYS A 382 23.72 -38.30 -21.32
N ARG A 383 24.29 -37.27 -20.67
CA ARG A 383 25.30 -36.35 -21.19
C ARG A 383 24.83 -35.57 -22.44
N ASP A 384 23.53 -35.43 -22.61
CA ASP A 384 22.93 -34.58 -23.62
C ASP A 384 22.76 -33.17 -23.05
N TYR A 385 23.87 -32.43 -23.02
CA TYR A 385 23.95 -31.13 -22.34
C TYR A 385 23.13 -30.06 -23.05
N ILE A 386 22.96 -30.14 -24.36
CA ILE A 386 22.16 -29.18 -25.14
C ILE A 386 20.69 -29.25 -24.69
N ASN A 387 20.12 -30.46 -24.69
CA ASN A 387 18.74 -30.66 -24.27
C ASN A 387 18.56 -30.42 -22.76
N ALA A 388 19.56 -30.77 -21.93
CA ALA A 388 19.52 -30.45 -20.51
C ALA A 388 19.43 -28.93 -20.26
N ILE A 389 20.28 -28.14 -20.93
CA ILE A 389 20.27 -26.67 -20.85
C ILE A 389 18.93 -26.09 -21.32
N SER A 390 18.38 -26.59 -22.43
CA SER A 390 17.09 -26.15 -22.96
C SER A 390 15.96 -26.35 -21.93
N ASN A 391 15.87 -27.55 -21.35
CA ASN A 391 14.85 -27.86 -20.34
C ASN A 391 15.05 -27.05 -19.04
N PHE A 392 16.30 -26.88 -18.59
CA PHE A 392 16.56 -26.04 -17.41
C PHE A 392 16.29 -24.55 -17.65
N LYS A 393 16.48 -24.04 -18.87
CA LYS A 393 16.04 -22.68 -19.24
C LYS A 393 14.53 -22.55 -19.19
N GLN A 394 13.78 -23.54 -19.64
CA GLN A 394 12.32 -23.59 -19.51
C GLN A 394 11.90 -23.63 -18.03
N ALA A 395 12.55 -24.45 -17.20
CA ALA A 395 12.32 -24.46 -15.76
C ALA A 395 12.64 -23.10 -15.12
N LEU A 396 13.74 -22.47 -15.53
CA LEU A 396 14.15 -21.14 -15.03
C LEU A 396 13.09 -20.09 -15.31
N SER A 397 12.55 -20.02 -16.53
CA SER A 397 11.51 -19.04 -16.88
C SER A 397 10.25 -19.20 -16.02
N ILE A 398 9.89 -20.43 -15.62
CA ILE A 398 8.77 -20.70 -14.71
C ILE A 398 9.13 -20.27 -13.27
N ILE A 399 10.36 -20.53 -12.82
CA ILE A 399 10.81 -20.12 -11.47
C ILE A 399 10.90 -18.60 -11.34
N GLU A 400 11.39 -17.92 -12.36
CA GLU A 400 11.42 -16.45 -12.46
C GLU A 400 10.02 -15.85 -12.32
N PHE A 401 9.04 -16.48 -12.95
CA PHE A 401 7.65 -16.11 -12.83
C PHE A 401 7.14 -16.11 -11.37
N TYR A 402 7.61 -17.05 -10.55
CA TYR A 402 7.26 -17.11 -9.12
C TYR A 402 8.14 -16.22 -8.23
N GLY A 403 9.19 -15.60 -8.78
CA GLY A 403 10.04 -14.64 -8.06
C GLY A 403 10.89 -15.24 -6.94
N ASN A 404 11.21 -16.52 -6.99
CA ASN A 404 12.04 -17.19 -5.97
C ASN A 404 13.53 -17.02 -6.28
N GLU A 405 14.13 -15.92 -5.80
CA GLU A 405 15.52 -15.54 -6.08
C GLU A 405 16.55 -16.66 -5.78
N ASN A 406 16.35 -17.43 -4.71
CA ASN A 406 17.27 -18.51 -4.35
C ASN A 406 17.21 -19.66 -5.36
N LYS A 407 16.03 -20.00 -5.85
CA LYS A 407 15.86 -21.03 -6.89
C LYS A 407 16.36 -20.53 -8.25
N ILE A 408 16.15 -19.26 -8.57
CA ILE A 408 16.68 -18.61 -9.79
C ILE A 408 18.20 -18.74 -9.81
N LYS A 409 18.92 -18.23 -8.79
CA LYS A 409 20.38 -18.29 -8.71
C LYS A 409 20.93 -19.71 -8.77
N LYS A 410 20.24 -20.68 -8.14
CA LYS A 410 20.62 -22.08 -8.18
C LYS A 410 20.51 -22.68 -9.59
N MET A 411 19.44 -22.33 -10.31
CA MET A 411 19.19 -22.80 -11.67
C MET A 411 20.15 -22.16 -12.68
N GLU A 412 20.39 -20.86 -12.59
CA GLU A 412 21.38 -20.14 -13.41
C GLU A 412 22.78 -20.74 -13.24
N LYS A 413 23.19 -21.02 -11.99
CA LYS A 413 24.48 -21.67 -11.71
C LYS A 413 24.56 -23.05 -12.32
N ARG A 414 23.46 -23.84 -12.31
CA ARG A 414 23.41 -25.17 -12.92
C ARG A 414 23.55 -25.08 -14.45
N ILE A 415 22.81 -24.18 -15.09
CA ILE A 415 22.89 -23.92 -16.53
C ILE A 415 24.30 -23.48 -16.93
N ALA A 416 24.89 -22.51 -16.22
CA ALA A 416 26.25 -22.05 -16.49
C ALA A 416 27.31 -23.17 -16.32
N GLY A 417 27.09 -24.09 -15.37
CA GLY A 417 27.91 -25.28 -15.20
C GLY A 417 27.90 -26.20 -16.42
N LEU A 418 26.70 -26.44 -16.98
CA LEU A 418 26.51 -27.32 -18.15
C LEU A 418 27.00 -26.69 -19.47
N GLN A 419 26.93 -25.37 -19.60
CA GLN A 419 27.42 -24.63 -20.77
C GLN A 419 28.92 -24.83 -21.04
N LYS A 420 29.68 -25.24 -20.02
CA LYS A 420 31.12 -25.54 -20.17
C LYS A 420 31.39 -26.84 -20.94
N TYR A 421 30.38 -27.68 -21.15
CA TYR A 421 30.49 -28.99 -21.81
C TYR A 421 29.87 -28.96 -23.23
N VAL A 422 29.34 -27.83 -23.64
CA VAL A 422 28.80 -27.56 -24.98
C VAL A 422 29.72 -26.60 -25.70
#